data_c0e1aed471893d6761874070ef9dc157
#
_entry.id   c0e1aed471893d6761874070ef9dc157
#
_cell.length_a   1.000
_cell.length_b   1.000
_cell.length_c   1.000
_cell.angle_alpha   90.00
_cell.angle_beta   90.00
_cell.angle_gamma   90.00
#
_symmetry.space_group_name_H-M   'P 1'
#
loop_
_entity.id
_entity.type
_entity.pdbx_description
1 polymer ?
#
loop_
_entity_poly.entity_id
_entity_poly.type
_entity_poly.pdbx_seq_one_letter_code
_entity_poly.pdbx_strand_id
1 'polypeptide(L)'
;LEYLYQHHLINISAGAQGSHGAKATYRWHGEWRSLDQILLSESMQHPENACRIGDLPFLLEDDEKYGGKKPYRTYLGPRYLGGYSDHLPLVARIRIDDK
;
A
#
# COMPACT_ATOMS: atom_id res chain seq x y z
N LEU A 1 -12.87 -4.57 -10.39
CA LEU A 1 -12.51 -5.69 -9.49
C LEU A 1 -13.46 -6.86 -9.61
N GLU A 2 -14.74 -6.58 -9.85
CA GLU A 2 -15.71 -7.65 -9.99
C GLU A 2 -15.37 -8.56 -11.16
N TYR A 3 -14.92 -8.00 -12.27
CA TYR A 3 -14.45 -8.76 -13.41
C TYR A 3 -13.28 -9.67 -13.03
N LEU A 4 -12.34 -9.16 -12.21
CA LEU A 4 -11.17 -9.93 -11.79
C LEU A 4 -11.57 -11.11 -10.92
N TYR A 5 -12.56 -10.92 -10.04
CA TYR A 5 -13.05 -12.03 -9.21
C TYR A 5 -13.70 -13.11 -10.03
N GLN A 6 -14.42 -12.72 -11.09
CA GLN A 6 -15.01 -13.71 -12.01
C GLN A 6 -13.94 -14.55 -12.71
N HIS A 7 -12.70 -14.05 -12.78
CA HIS A 7 -11.58 -14.76 -13.37
C HIS A 7 -10.66 -15.37 -12.32
N HIS A 8 -11.19 -15.62 -11.10
CA HIS A 8 -10.48 -16.30 -10.01
C HIS A 8 -9.23 -15.56 -9.53
N LEU A 9 -9.30 -14.24 -9.48
CA LEU A 9 -8.26 -13.41 -8.90
C LEU A 9 -8.75 -12.83 -7.57
N ILE A 10 -7.83 -12.73 -6.61
CA ILE A 10 -8.12 -12.25 -5.26
C ILE A 10 -7.21 -11.06 -4.97
N ASN A 11 -7.78 -9.98 -4.48
CA ASN A 11 -7.02 -8.81 -4.06
C ASN A 11 -6.58 -8.99 -2.60
N ILE A 12 -5.32 -9.36 -2.39
CA ILE A 12 -4.79 -9.57 -1.04
C ILE A 12 -4.39 -8.26 -0.37
N SER A 13 -4.35 -7.16 -1.11
CA SER A 13 -3.99 -5.85 -0.56
C SER A 13 -5.19 -5.09 0.00
N ALA A 14 -6.40 -5.60 -0.16
CA ALA A 14 -7.59 -4.97 0.39
C ALA A 14 -7.48 -4.87 1.91
N GLY A 15 -7.60 -3.65 2.44
CA GLY A 15 -7.50 -3.43 3.88
C GLY A 15 -6.08 -3.46 4.45
N ALA A 16 -5.05 -3.57 3.59
CA ALA A 16 -3.67 -3.56 4.07
C ALA A 16 -3.36 -2.24 4.79
N GLN A 17 -2.60 -2.33 5.86
CA GLN A 17 -2.17 -1.19 6.65
C GLN A 17 -0.68 -1.27 6.95
N GLY A 18 -0.11 -0.15 7.36
CA GLY A 18 1.27 -0.08 7.81
C GLY A 18 1.36 -0.05 9.32
N SER A 19 2.54 -0.32 9.84
CA SER A 19 2.79 -0.31 11.28
C SER A 19 3.17 1.07 11.83
N HIS A 20 3.34 2.05 10.95
CA HIS A 20 3.74 3.41 11.33
C HIS A 20 2.68 4.46 10.96
N GLY A 21 1.43 4.03 10.86
CA GLY A 21 0.31 4.94 10.67
C GLY A 21 -0.29 4.98 9.28
N ALA A 22 0.32 4.33 8.30
CA ALA A 22 -0.24 4.31 6.95
C ALA A 22 -1.48 3.44 6.88
N LYS A 23 -2.53 3.95 6.25
CA LYS A 23 -3.80 3.23 6.07
C LYS A 23 -4.03 2.82 4.63
N ALA A 24 -3.20 3.29 3.71
CA ALA A 24 -3.24 2.97 2.30
C ALA A 24 -1.89 3.34 1.68
N THR A 25 -1.78 3.26 0.35
CA THR A 25 -0.51 3.48 -0.35
C THR A 25 -0.29 4.91 -0.79
N TYR A 26 -1.33 5.74 -0.75
CA TYR A 26 -1.28 7.13 -1.22
C TYR A 26 -2.08 8.01 -0.29
N ARG A 27 -1.64 9.26 -0.12
CA ARG A 27 -2.38 10.21 0.70
C ARG A 27 -2.53 11.53 -0.05
N TRP A 28 -3.76 12.06 -0.11
CA TRP A 28 -4.08 13.32 -0.76
C TRP A 28 -5.02 14.13 0.13
N HIS A 29 -4.63 15.34 0.47
CA HIS A 29 -5.41 16.24 1.32
C HIS A 29 -5.91 15.55 2.60
N GLY A 30 -5.04 14.79 3.25
CA GLY A 30 -5.36 14.12 4.50
C GLY A 30 -6.12 12.80 4.36
N GLU A 31 -6.47 12.41 3.14
CA GLU A 31 -7.19 11.16 2.90
C GLU A 31 -6.27 10.08 2.35
N TRP A 32 -6.31 8.91 2.99
CA TRP A 32 -5.58 7.74 2.53
C TRP A 32 -6.37 7.05 1.41
N ARG A 33 -5.68 6.70 0.33
CA ARG A 33 -6.28 6.05 -0.83
C ARG A 33 -5.45 4.85 -1.26
N SER A 34 -6.14 3.74 -1.54
CA SER A 34 -5.49 2.51 -2.02
C SER A 34 -5.45 2.52 -3.53
N LEU A 35 -4.38 3.11 -4.09
CA LEU A 35 -4.19 3.19 -5.53
C LEU A 35 -3.45 1.99 -6.09
N ASP A 36 -2.68 1.31 -5.25
CA ASP A 36 -1.88 0.16 -5.65
C ASP A 36 -2.51 -1.12 -5.10
N GLN A 37 -2.39 -2.21 -5.85
CA GLN A 37 -3.03 -3.46 -5.49
C GLN A 37 -2.11 -4.63 -5.83
N ILE A 38 -2.24 -5.72 -5.06
CA ILE A 38 -1.61 -7.00 -5.36
C ILE A 38 -2.72 -8.03 -5.51
N LEU A 39 -2.75 -8.68 -6.67
CA LEU A 39 -3.75 -9.68 -7.00
C LEU A 39 -3.07 -11.04 -7.09
N LEU A 40 -3.71 -12.05 -6.52
CA LEU A 40 -3.25 -13.43 -6.60
C LEU A 40 -4.30 -14.31 -7.27
N SER A 41 -3.82 -15.36 -7.94
CA SER A 41 -4.68 -16.43 -8.39
C SER A 41 -5.36 -17.07 -7.18
N GLU A 42 -6.62 -17.45 -7.32
CA GLU A 42 -7.35 -18.12 -6.26
C GLU A 42 -6.63 -19.39 -5.80
N SER A 43 -5.96 -20.10 -6.71
CA SER A 43 -5.21 -21.31 -6.39
C SER A 43 -4.02 -21.07 -5.47
N MET A 44 -3.58 -19.82 -5.33
CA MET A 44 -2.47 -19.46 -4.43
C MET A 44 -2.96 -18.94 -3.09
N GLN A 45 -4.26 -18.96 -2.85
CA GLN A 45 -4.81 -18.49 -1.59
C GLN A 45 -4.37 -19.39 -0.44
N HIS A 46 -3.97 -18.77 0.66
CA HIS A 46 -3.52 -19.50 1.85
C HIS A 46 -3.76 -18.64 3.09
N PRO A 47 -4.19 -19.26 4.23
CA PRO A 47 -4.45 -18.47 5.44
C PRO A 47 -3.22 -17.74 5.98
N GLU A 48 -2.01 -18.17 5.66
CA GLU A 48 -0.78 -17.52 6.11
C GLU A 48 -0.34 -16.39 5.19
N ASN A 49 -1.01 -16.17 4.08
CA ASN A 49 -0.70 -15.03 3.22
C ASN A 49 -1.01 -13.73 3.96
N ALA A 50 -0.17 -12.74 3.77
CA ALA A 50 -0.35 -11.44 4.41
C ALA A 50 0.10 -10.33 3.46
N CYS A 51 -0.54 -9.18 3.57
CA CYS A 51 -0.16 -7.99 2.82
C CYS A 51 -0.19 -6.79 3.75
N ARG A 52 0.84 -5.97 3.68
CA ARG A 52 0.93 -4.76 4.49
C ARG A 52 1.49 -3.61 3.67
N ILE A 53 1.32 -2.40 4.18
CA ILE A 53 1.96 -1.21 3.64
C ILE A 53 3.36 -1.13 4.24
N GLY A 54 4.36 -0.95 3.38
CA GLY A 54 5.75 -0.79 3.83
C GLY A 54 6.03 0.65 4.21
N ASP A 55 5.41 1.12 5.28
CA ASP A 55 5.52 2.50 5.74
C ASP A 55 6.71 2.69 6.70
N LEU A 56 7.90 2.41 6.20
CA LEU A 56 9.11 2.64 6.97
C LEU A 56 9.24 4.13 7.31
N PRO A 57 9.78 4.47 8.50
CA PRO A 57 9.81 5.88 8.93
C PRO A 57 10.48 6.83 7.96
N PHE A 58 11.52 6.41 7.23
CA PHE A 58 12.19 7.31 6.30
C PHE A 58 11.36 7.60 5.04
N LEU A 59 10.30 6.83 4.79
CA LEU A 59 9.37 7.05 3.67
C LEU A 59 8.24 7.99 4.04
N LEU A 60 8.15 8.40 5.29
CA LEU A 60 7.06 9.20 5.83
C LEU A 60 7.55 10.54 6.34
N GLU A 61 6.64 11.51 6.38
CA GLU A 61 6.84 12.76 7.09
C GLU A 61 5.55 13.14 7.80
N ASP A 62 5.65 14.08 8.75
CA ASP A 62 4.45 14.57 9.44
C ASP A 62 3.59 15.40 8.48
N ASP A 63 2.29 15.21 8.57
CA ASP A 63 1.32 16.02 7.85
C ASP A 63 0.85 17.15 8.77
N GLU A 64 1.46 18.31 8.64
CA GLU A 64 1.17 19.44 9.52
C GLU A 64 -0.21 20.04 9.25
N LYS A 65 -0.73 19.87 8.03
CA LYS A 65 -2.01 20.46 7.65
C LYS A 65 -3.20 19.60 8.07
N TYR A 66 -3.08 18.28 7.88
CA TYR A 66 -4.20 17.35 8.11
C TYR A 66 -3.97 16.39 9.27
N GLY A 67 -2.77 16.42 9.87
CA GLY A 67 -2.43 15.53 10.97
C GLY A 67 -1.95 14.15 10.51
N GLY A 68 -1.27 13.45 11.41
CA GLY A 68 -0.75 12.12 11.12
C GLY A 68 0.47 12.13 10.20
N LYS A 69 0.66 11.02 9.51
CA LYS A 69 1.79 10.82 8.60
C LYS A 69 1.34 10.82 7.15
N LYS A 70 2.25 11.19 6.26
CA LYS A 70 2.03 11.13 4.82
C LYS A 70 3.31 10.66 4.13
N PRO A 71 3.23 10.13 2.89
CA PRO A 71 4.42 9.78 2.12
C PRO A 71 5.33 11.00 1.94
N TYR A 72 6.63 10.79 2.14
CA TYR A 72 7.63 11.82 1.89
C TYR A 72 7.98 11.78 0.42
N ARG A 73 7.29 12.61 -0.36
CA ARG A 73 7.37 12.57 -1.82
C ARG A 73 8.57 13.34 -2.36
N THR A 74 9.01 12.93 -3.56
CA THR A 74 10.11 13.61 -4.25
C THR A 74 9.68 14.99 -4.74
N TYR A 75 8.48 15.08 -5.29
CA TYR A 75 7.93 16.33 -5.82
C TYR A 75 6.52 16.58 -5.33
N LEU A 76 6.14 17.84 -5.21
CA LEU A 76 4.76 18.27 -5.10
C LEU A 76 4.50 19.21 -6.28
N GLY A 77 3.85 18.69 -7.33
CA GLY A 77 3.81 19.39 -8.61
C GLY A 77 5.24 19.60 -9.13
N PRO A 78 5.62 20.82 -9.52
CA PRO A 78 6.98 21.10 -9.99
C PRO A 78 7.99 21.29 -8.85
N ARG A 79 7.53 21.39 -7.59
CA ARG A 79 8.39 21.68 -6.46
C ARG A 79 9.10 20.44 -5.95
N TYR A 80 10.44 20.50 -5.89
CA TYR A 80 11.25 19.41 -5.35
C TYR A 80 11.24 19.44 -3.82
N LEU A 81 10.88 18.31 -3.20
CA LEU A 81 10.82 18.18 -1.75
C LEU A 81 11.92 17.29 -1.17
N GLY A 82 12.61 16.54 -2.02
CA GLY A 82 13.73 15.70 -1.59
C GLY A 82 13.36 14.35 -0.98
N GLY A 83 12.09 13.96 -1.03
CA GLY A 83 11.65 12.68 -0.50
C GLY A 83 11.83 11.54 -1.50
N TYR A 84 11.18 10.42 -1.23
CA TYR A 84 11.39 9.18 -1.97
C TYR A 84 10.28 8.86 -2.95
N SER A 85 9.03 9.01 -2.57
CA SER A 85 7.90 8.69 -3.43
C SER A 85 6.61 9.25 -2.85
N ASP A 86 5.63 9.52 -3.71
CA ASP A 86 4.27 9.87 -3.29
C ASP A 86 3.42 8.63 -2.99
N HIS A 87 3.92 7.43 -3.31
CA HIS A 87 3.30 6.16 -2.98
C HIS A 87 4.15 5.41 -1.96
N LEU A 88 3.49 4.61 -1.13
CA LEU A 88 4.15 3.68 -0.23
C LEU A 88 4.09 2.28 -0.84
N PRO A 89 5.13 1.45 -0.66
CA PRO A 89 5.14 0.12 -1.25
C PRO A 89 4.15 -0.81 -0.55
N LEU A 90 3.59 -1.73 -1.31
CA LEU A 90 2.87 -2.88 -0.76
C LEU A 90 3.85 -4.02 -0.61
N VAL A 91 3.76 -4.71 0.52
CA VAL A 91 4.62 -5.87 0.81
C VAL A 91 3.73 -7.06 1.09
N ALA A 92 3.87 -8.11 0.30
CA ALA A 92 3.10 -9.32 0.46
C ALA A 92 3.99 -10.48 0.85
N ARG A 93 3.50 -11.31 1.76
CA ARG A 93 4.12 -12.58 2.10
C ARG A 93 3.19 -13.70 1.64
N ILE A 94 3.69 -14.53 0.76
CA ILE A 94 2.91 -15.58 0.12
C ILE A 94 3.45 -16.93 0.52
N ARG A 95 2.57 -17.81 0.99
CA ARG A 95 2.91 -19.19 1.27
C ARG A 95 2.78 -19.99 -0.02
N ILE A 96 3.87 -20.67 -0.39
CA ILE A 96 3.87 -21.57 -1.54
C ILE A 96 4.07 -22.98 -1.01
N ASP A 97 3.11 -23.84 -1.31
CA ASP A 97 3.19 -25.22 -0.89
C ASP A 97 3.91 -26.06 -1.95
N ASP A 98 4.91 -26.79 -1.49
CA ASP A 98 5.57 -27.77 -2.34
C ASP A 98 4.74 -29.05 -2.36
N LYS A 99 4.65 -29.62 -3.51
CA LYS A 99 3.91 -30.84 -3.70
C LYS A 99 4.80 -31.99 -4.05
#